data_35f05b79b5ea9459961cb888dbcaf3e0
#
_entry.id   35f05b79b5ea9459961cb888dbcaf3e0
#
_cell.length_a   1.000
_cell.length_b   1.000
_cell.length_c   1.000
_cell.angle_alpha   90.00
_cell.angle_beta   90.00
_cell.angle_gamma   90.00
#
_symmetry.space_group_name_H-M   'P 1'
#
loop_
_entity.id
_entity.type
_entity.pdbx_description
1 polymer ?
#
loop_
_entity_poly.entity_id
_entity_poly.type
_entity_poly.pdbx_seq_one_letter_code
_entity_poly.pdbx_strand_id
1 'polypeptide(L)'
;MECFKPLIEKFNQTYEKYPEYPVADAGYGSFNNYLYCEEHGMKKYMKFTMYEKESKDKKYRDDPYRAVNFPIDADGDPICPNGKKFHYLYSRPVRGNKYGRTEEFYQCEDCSNCLQKEKCCKCKGNRKIRLNEELTKFHKEVLCNLNSIHGALLRMNRSIQSEGANGIIKWNRSYTRARRRGSKALNLEIAMICCGFNLPKFHLKK
;
A
#
# COMPACT_ATOMS: atom_id res chain seq x y z
N MET A 1 8.60 6.02 0.87
CA MET A 1 8.52 6.66 2.20
C MET A 1 9.32 5.81 3.18
N GLU A 2 10.45 6.32 3.62
CA GLU A 2 11.42 5.56 4.45
C GLU A 2 11.09 5.58 5.96
N CYS A 3 9.97 6.19 6.37
CA CYS A 3 9.64 6.37 7.78
C CYS A 3 9.01 5.14 8.46
N PHE A 4 8.51 4.16 7.71
CA PHE A 4 7.77 3.03 8.27
C PHE A 4 8.67 2.12 9.11
N LYS A 5 9.75 1.61 8.53
CA LYS A 5 10.68 0.73 9.24
C LYS A 5 11.24 1.34 10.52
N PRO A 6 11.81 2.56 10.51
CA PRO A 6 12.32 3.18 11.74
C PRO A 6 11.26 3.34 12.83
N LEU A 7 9.99 3.60 12.44
CA LEU A 7 8.89 3.71 13.41
C LEU A 7 8.58 2.34 14.05
N ILE A 8 8.51 1.29 13.26
CA ILE A 8 8.25 -0.07 13.74
C ILE A 8 9.42 -0.58 14.60
N GLU A 9 10.66 -0.32 14.20
CA GLU A 9 11.84 -0.68 14.99
C GLU A 9 11.85 0.05 16.34
N LYS A 10 11.52 1.34 16.37
CA LYS A 10 11.38 2.08 17.62
C LYS A 10 10.26 1.51 18.51
N PHE A 11 9.16 1.09 17.92
CA PHE A 11 8.09 0.39 18.64
C PHE A 11 8.61 -0.91 19.27
N ASN A 12 9.31 -1.72 18.47
CA ASN A 12 9.90 -2.96 18.96
C ASN A 12 10.91 -2.75 20.09
N GLN A 13 11.79 -1.74 19.96
CA GLN A 13 12.73 -1.37 21.03
C GLN A 13 12.04 -0.94 22.34
N THR A 14 10.86 -0.32 22.24
CA THR A 14 10.13 0.19 23.42
C THR A 14 9.27 -0.89 24.09
N TYR A 15 8.67 -1.80 23.30
CA TYR A 15 7.70 -2.76 23.77
C TYR A 15 8.17 -4.22 23.67
N GLU A 16 9.40 -4.45 23.21
CA GLU A 16 10.03 -5.78 23.01
C GLU A 16 9.20 -6.74 22.15
N LYS A 17 8.41 -6.16 21.24
CA LYS A 17 7.57 -6.90 20.28
C LYS A 17 7.22 -6.07 19.05
N TYR A 18 7.00 -6.72 17.92
CA TYR A 18 6.42 -6.08 16.75
C TYR A 18 4.90 -5.88 16.88
N PRO A 19 4.32 -4.82 16.28
CA PRO A 19 2.86 -4.64 16.26
C PRO A 19 2.21 -5.71 15.39
N GLU A 20 1.18 -6.38 15.87
CA GLU A 20 0.48 -7.40 15.09
C GLU A 20 -0.27 -6.80 13.88
N TYR A 21 -0.82 -5.60 14.05
CA TYR A 21 -1.67 -4.92 13.07
C TYR A 21 -1.19 -3.49 12.79
N PRO A 22 -0.12 -3.30 11.98
CA PRO A 22 0.29 -1.96 11.59
C PRO A 22 -0.73 -1.34 10.63
N VAL A 23 -1.44 -0.31 11.08
CA VAL A 23 -2.49 0.38 10.31
C VAL A 23 -1.96 1.72 9.83
N ALA A 24 -1.93 1.95 8.53
CA ALA A 24 -1.41 3.18 7.95
C ALA A 24 -2.11 3.57 6.64
N ASP A 25 -1.85 4.80 6.19
CA ASP A 25 -2.37 5.35 4.93
C ASP A 25 -1.72 4.74 3.69
N ALA A 26 -2.29 5.06 2.54
CA ALA A 26 -1.81 4.61 1.23
C ALA A 26 -0.36 5.03 0.92
N GLY A 27 0.15 6.08 1.56
CA GLY A 27 1.56 6.46 1.47
C GLY A 27 2.54 5.42 2.02
N TYR A 28 2.08 4.52 2.88
CA TYR A 28 2.88 3.45 3.46
C TYR A 28 2.69 2.09 2.76
N GLY A 29 1.67 1.96 1.90
CA GLY A 29 1.36 0.74 1.16
C GLY A 29 2.32 0.53 -0.01
N SER A 30 3.52 0.08 0.26
CA SER A 30 4.55 -0.21 -0.72
C SER A 30 5.03 -1.67 -0.62
N PHE A 31 5.55 -2.21 -1.71
CA PHE A 31 6.13 -3.54 -1.74
C PHE A 31 7.11 -3.79 -0.58
N ASN A 32 8.03 -2.85 -0.37
CA ASN A 32 9.06 -2.98 0.66
C ASN A 32 8.48 -3.03 2.08
N ASN A 33 7.42 -2.26 2.35
CA ASN A 33 6.79 -2.25 3.66
C ASN A 33 5.94 -3.52 3.87
N TYR A 34 5.32 -4.04 2.80
CA TYR A 34 4.59 -5.33 2.88
C TYR A 34 5.54 -6.50 3.10
N LEU A 35 6.65 -6.53 2.37
CA LEU A 35 7.70 -7.54 2.56
C LEU A 35 8.24 -7.50 4.00
N TYR A 36 8.54 -6.30 4.51
CA TYR A 36 8.98 -6.13 5.89
C TYR A 36 7.93 -6.61 6.92
N CYS A 37 6.64 -6.41 6.65
CA CYS A 37 5.59 -6.99 7.50
C CYS A 37 5.61 -8.52 7.47
N GLU A 38 5.80 -9.12 6.29
CA GLU A 38 5.91 -10.56 6.11
C GLU A 38 7.08 -11.14 6.91
N GLU A 39 8.26 -10.55 6.77
CA GLU A 39 9.49 -10.96 7.46
C GLU A 39 9.37 -10.93 8.99
N HIS A 40 8.49 -10.09 9.54
CA HIS A 40 8.31 -9.93 10.99
C HIS A 40 6.96 -10.44 11.50
N GLY A 41 6.24 -11.23 10.70
CA GLY A 41 4.96 -11.84 11.10
C GLY A 41 3.82 -10.84 11.36
N MET A 42 3.92 -9.62 10.84
CA MET A 42 2.90 -8.58 10.97
C MET A 42 1.84 -8.70 9.88
N LYS A 43 0.57 -8.57 10.22
CA LYS A 43 -0.53 -8.54 9.25
C LYS A 43 -0.64 -7.19 8.57
N LYS A 44 -0.89 -7.18 7.26
CA LYS A 44 -0.85 -5.99 6.42
C LYS A 44 -2.18 -5.23 6.45
N TYR A 45 -2.22 -4.07 7.13
CA TYR A 45 -3.39 -3.17 7.21
C TYR A 45 -3.11 -1.77 6.67
N MET A 46 -2.15 -1.66 5.76
CA MET A 46 -1.80 -0.39 5.09
C MET A 46 -2.44 -0.35 3.71
N LYS A 47 -3.20 0.72 3.42
CA LYS A 47 -3.78 0.91 2.08
C LYS A 47 -2.68 1.05 1.03
N PHE A 48 -2.93 0.57 -0.18
CA PHE A 48 -2.13 0.91 -1.37
C PHE A 48 -2.82 1.99 -2.21
N THR A 49 -2.10 2.60 -3.12
CA THR A 49 -2.55 3.79 -3.86
C THR A 49 -3.93 3.62 -4.54
N MET A 50 -4.23 2.43 -5.06
CA MET A 50 -5.50 2.16 -5.77
C MET A 50 -6.54 1.46 -4.90
N TYR A 51 -6.30 1.30 -3.59
CA TYR A 51 -7.18 0.58 -2.67
C TYR A 51 -8.65 1.04 -2.73
N GLU A 52 -8.89 2.35 -2.65
CA GLU A 52 -10.25 2.89 -2.65
C GLU A 52 -11.01 2.54 -3.95
N LYS A 53 -10.31 2.60 -5.08
CA LYS A 53 -10.88 2.26 -6.37
C LYS A 53 -11.14 0.75 -6.49
N GLU A 54 -10.21 -0.07 -6.08
CA GLU A 54 -10.38 -1.53 -6.08
C GLU A 54 -11.45 -2.01 -5.10
N SER A 55 -11.59 -1.35 -3.96
CA SER A 55 -12.60 -1.72 -2.96
C SER A 55 -14.02 -1.31 -3.37
N LYS A 56 -14.19 -0.11 -3.95
CA LYS A 56 -15.52 0.50 -4.18
C LYS A 56 -16.03 0.39 -5.62
N ASP A 57 -15.13 0.40 -6.60
CA ASP A 57 -15.48 0.38 -8.03
C ASP A 57 -15.44 -1.05 -8.58
N LYS A 58 -16.62 -1.69 -8.63
CA LYS A 58 -16.74 -3.05 -9.18
C LYS A 58 -16.31 -3.13 -10.64
N LYS A 59 -16.62 -2.12 -11.46
CA LYS A 59 -16.23 -2.10 -12.89
C LYS A 59 -14.72 -2.09 -13.04
N TYR A 60 -14.03 -1.32 -12.22
CA TYR A 60 -12.57 -1.28 -12.23
C TYR A 60 -11.96 -2.59 -11.72
N ARG A 61 -12.47 -3.13 -10.61
CA ARG A 61 -11.94 -4.37 -10.01
C ARG A 61 -12.09 -5.56 -10.95
N ASP A 62 -13.28 -5.71 -11.52
CA ASP A 62 -13.67 -6.88 -12.32
C ASP A 62 -13.43 -6.65 -13.83
N ASP A 63 -12.73 -5.56 -14.22
CA ASP A 63 -12.41 -5.26 -15.62
C ASP A 63 -11.56 -6.39 -16.23
N PRO A 64 -12.10 -7.11 -17.24
CA PRO A 64 -11.40 -8.25 -17.85
C PRO A 64 -10.14 -7.85 -18.62
N TYR A 65 -9.96 -6.57 -18.94
CA TYR A 65 -8.77 -6.10 -19.65
C TYR A 65 -7.62 -5.68 -18.72
N ARG A 66 -7.79 -5.75 -17.41
CA ARG A 66 -6.68 -5.54 -16.46
C ARG A 66 -5.80 -6.79 -16.40
N ALA A 67 -4.50 -6.61 -16.58
CA ALA A 67 -3.54 -7.71 -16.58
C ALA A 67 -3.57 -8.56 -15.29
N VAL A 68 -3.86 -7.94 -14.13
CA VAL A 68 -3.97 -8.64 -12.84
C VAL A 68 -5.18 -9.58 -12.75
N ASN A 69 -6.14 -9.44 -13.66
CA ASN A 69 -7.35 -10.28 -13.74
C ASN A 69 -7.23 -11.37 -14.81
N PHE A 70 -6.12 -11.43 -15.55
CA PHE A 70 -5.94 -12.47 -16.55
C PHE A 70 -5.79 -13.83 -15.86
N PRO A 71 -6.53 -14.85 -16.32
CA PRO A 71 -6.29 -16.22 -15.90
C PRO A 71 -4.88 -16.65 -16.33
N ILE A 72 -4.25 -17.48 -15.51
CA ILE A 72 -2.92 -18.03 -15.76
C ILE A 72 -3.13 -19.49 -16.16
N ASP A 73 -2.47 -19.93 -17.22
CA ASP A 73 -2.51 -21.33 -17.68
C ASP A 73 -1.60 -22.25 -16.84
N ALA A 74 -1.53 -23.52 -17.22
CA ALA A 74 -0.71 -24.50 -16.54
C ALA A 74 0.80 -24.25 -16.65
N ASP A 75 1.23 -23.49 -17.66
CA ASP A 75 2.62 -23.14 -17.92
C ASP A 75 3.03 -21.84 -17.17
N GLY A 76 2.07 -21.16 -16.53
CA GLY A 76 2.28 -19.89 -15.83
C GLY A 76 2.07 -18.66 -16.72
N ASP A 77 1.64 -18.83 -17.95
CA ASP A 77 1.42 -17.75 -18.92
C ASP A 77 0.02 -17.11 -18.75
N PRO A 78 -0.09 -15.77 -18.70
CA PRO A 78 -1.39 -15.09 -18.65
C PRO A 78 -2.15 -15.25 -19.97
N ILE A 79 -3.48 -15.46 -19.88
CA ILE A 79 -4.38 -15.57 -21.02
C ILE A 79 -5.24 -14.31 -21.12
N CYS A 80 -5.28 -13.66 -22.29
CA CYS A 80 -6.13 -12.49 -22.50
C CYS A 80 -7.62 -12.85 -22.59
N PRO A 81 -8.55 -11.88 -22.46
CA PRO A 81 -9.99 -12.14 -22.57
C PRO A 81 -10.44 -12.73 -23.92
N ASN A 82 -9.61 -12.66 -24.95
CA ASN A 82 -9.85 -13.26 -26.28
C ASN A 82 -9.19 -14.64 -26.43
N GLY A 83 -8.73 -15.27 -25.35
CA GLY A 83 -8.15 -16.60 -25.36
C GLY A 83 -6.71 -16.71 -25.87
N LYS A 84 -6.04 -15.58 -26.15
CA LYS A 84 -4.64 -15.57 -26.63
C LYS A 84 -3.68 -15.59 -25.45
N LYS A 85 -2.58 -16.35 -25.57
CA LYS A 85 -1.54 -16.43 -24.54
C LYS A 85 -0.62 -15.21 -24.55
N PHE A 86 -0.08 -14.89 -23.36
CA PHE A 86 0.99 -13.93 -23.18
C PHE A 86 2.27 -14.66 -22.85
N HIS A 87 3.22 -14.69 -23.77
CA HIS A 87 4.51 -15.35 -23.56
C HIS A 87 5.44 -14.48 -22.74
N TYR A 88 6.14 -15.10 -21.79
CA TYR A 88 7.18 -14.47 -21.02
C TYR A 88 8.29 -13.93 -21.92
N LEU A 89 8.72 -12.71 -21.68
CA LEU A 89 9.83 -12.08 -22.38
C LEU A 89 11.11 -12.03 -21.54
N TYR A 90 11.00 -11.37 -20.39
CA TYR A 90 12.10 -11.18 -19.46
C TYR A 90 11.59 -10.68 -18.11
N SER A 91 12.44 -10.81 -17.10
CA SER A 91 12.27 -10.19 -15.80
C SER A 91 13.28 -9.05 -15.63
N ARG A 92 12.88 -7.99 -14.94
CA ARG A 92 13.72 -6.83 -14.67
C ARG A 92 13.56 -6.35 -13.25
N PRO A 93 14.66 -6.05 -12.52
CA PRO A 93 14.56 -5.42 -11.21
C PRO A 93 13.97 -4.01 -11.35
N VAL A 94 13.12 -3.63 -10.40
CA VAL A 94 12.52 -2.30 -10.35
C VAL A 94 13.58 -1.28 -9.98
N ARG A 95 13.77 -0.27 -10.83
CA ARG A 95 14.77 0.78 -10.61
C ARG A 95 14.54 1.50 -9.28
N GLY A 96 15.61 1.63 -8.50
CA GLY A 96 15.57 2.30 -7.19
C GLY A 96 14.96 1.45 -6.06
N ASN A 97 14.58 0.20 -6.31
CA ASN A 97 14.18 -0.72 -5.27
C ASN A 97 15.40 -1.45 -4.68
N LYS A 98 15.60 -1.30 -3.36
CA LYS A 98 16.73 -1.91 -2.61
C LYS A 98 16.40 -3.32 -2.08
N TYR A 99 15.18 -3.82 -2.30
CA TYR A 99 14.65 -5.05 -1.70
C TYR A 99 14.37 -6.16 -2.72
N GLY A 100 15.03 -6.10 -3.86
CA GLY A 100 14.97 -7.17 -4.87
C GLY A 100 13.65 -7.28 -5.63
N ARG A 101 12.75 -6.28 -5.56
CA ARG A 101 11.50 -6.31 -6.33
C ARG A 101 11.79 -6.41 -7.82
N THR A 102 11.23 -7.44 -8.46
CA THR A 102 11.30 -7.66 -9.90
C THR A 102 9.92 -7.47 -10.53
N GLU A 103 9.91 -7.14 -11.80
CA GLU A 103 8.71 -7.11 -12.64
C GLU A 103 8.94 -8.03 -13.84
N GLU A 104 7.97 -8.88 -14.11
CA GLU A 104 7.96 -9.79 -15.23
C GLU A 104 7.20 -9.18 -16.39
N PHE A 105 7.75 -9.29 -17.58
CA PHE A 105 7.20 -8.73 -18.80
C PHE A 105 6.75 -9.86 -19.72
N TYR A 106 5.52 -9.73 -20.19
CA TYR A 106 4.89 -10.69 -21.10
C TYR A 106 4.37 -9.96 -22.34
N GLN A 107 4.32 -10.65 -23.45
CA GLN A 107 3.77 -10.14 -24.72
C GLN A 107 2.72 -11.09 -25.27
N CYS A 108 1.58 -10.56 -25.68
CA CYS A 108 0.55 -11.32 -26.36
C CYS A 108 1.09 -11.88 -27.69
N GLU A 109 0.77 -13.12 -27.99
CA GLU A 109 1.22 -13.80 -29.23
C GLU A 109 0.77 -13.08 -30.51
N ASP A 110 -0.50 -12.67 -30.57
CA ASP A 110 -1.04 -11.94 -31.70
C ASP A 110 -2.24 -11.07 -31.33
N CYS A 111 -2.17 -9.79 -31.69
CA CYS A 111 -3.23 -8.80 -31.53
C CYS A 111 -3.68 -8.17 -32.85
N SER A 112 -3.27 -8.70 -34.03
CA SER A 112 -3.47 -8.07 -35.33
C SER A 112 -4.95 -7.97 -35.69
N ASN A 113 -5.69 -9.09 -35.60
CA ASN A 113 -7.10 -9.19 -35.93
C ASN A 113 -8.02 -9.31 -34.71
N CYS A 114 -7.64 -8.71 -33.60
CA CYS A 114 -8.40 -8.80 -32.36
C CYS A 114 -9.54 -7.78 -32.34
N LEU A 115 -10.79 -8.24 -32.33
CA LEU A 115 -12.00 -7.38 -32.26
C LEU A 115 -12.07 -6.55 -30.98
N GLN A 116 -11.36 -6.99 -29.93
CA GLN A 116 -11.34 -6.30 -28.62
C GLN A 116 -10.12 -5.40 -28.46
N LYS A 117 -9.30 -5.21 -29.50
CA LYS A 117 -8.03 -4.49 -29.41
C LYS A 117 -8.20 -3.07 -28.90
N GLU A 118 -9.19 -2.32 -29.38
CA GLU A 118 -9.44 -0.94 -28.96
C GLU A 118 -9.75 -0.79 -27.47
N LYS A 119 -10.48 -1.76 -26.91
CA LYS A 119 -10.79 -1.80 -25.46
C LYS A 119 -9.62 -2.30 -24.62
N CYS A 120 -8.82 -3.20 -25.20
CA CYS A 120 -7.75 -3.89 -24.50
C CYS A 120 -6.44 -3.09 -24.48
N CYS A 121 -6.04 -2.53 -25.63
CA CYS A 121 -4.73 -1.87 -25.80
C CYS A 121 -4.75 -0.85 -26.92
N LYS A 122 -4.24 0.34 -26.63
CA LYS A 122 -4.05 1.42 -27.62
C LYS A 122 -2.74 1.28 -28.43
N CYS A 123 -1.96 0.21 -28.21
CA CYS A 123 -0.69 0.00 -28.90
C CYS A 123 -0.90 -0.46 -30.35
N LYS A 124 0.01 -0.06 -31.25
CA LYS A 124 -0.02 -0.48 -32.66
C LYS A 124 0.31 -1.96 -32.86
N GLY A 125 1.21 -2.51 -32.04
CA GLY A 125 1.65 -3.91 -32.09
C GLY A 125 0.91 -4.83 -31.13
N ASN A 126 1.56 -5.92 -30.73
CA ASN A 126 1.06 -6.84 -29.73
C ASN A 126 1.15 -6.22 -28.34
N ARG A 127 0.12 -6.45 -27.52
CA ARG A 127 0.06 -5.92 -26.15
C ARG A 127 1.18 -6.50 -25.30
N LYS A 128 1.88 -5.62 -24.57
CA LYS A 128 2.82 -6.00 -23.52
C LYS A 128 2.20 -5.69 -22.17
N ILE A 129 2.36 -6.60 -21.23
CA ILE A 129 1.95 -6.44 -19.85
C ILE A 129 3.14 -6.64 -18.93
N ARG A 130 3.07 -6.07 -17.75
CA ARG A 130 4.02 -6.34 -16.66
C ARG A 130 3.25 -6.80 -15.45
N LEU A 131 3.75 -7.82 -14.81
CA LEU A 131 3.19 -8.40 -13.61
C LEU A 131 4.24 -8.47 -12.50
N ASN A 132 3.78 -8.44 -11.28
CA ASN A 132 4.53 -8.81 -10.10
C ASN A 132 3.58 -9.62 -9.23
N GLU A 133 3.76 -10.93 -9.25
CA GLU A 133 2.86 -11.86 -8.57
C GLU A 133 2.83 -11.61 -7.06
N GLU A 134 3.98 -11.42 -6.46
CA GLU A 134 4.12 -11.19 -5.02
C GLU A 134 3.40 -9.91 -4.57
N LEU A 135 3.59 -8.80 -5.31
CA LEU A 135 2.86 -7.56 -5.01
C LEU A 135 1.35 -7.73 -5.20
N THR A 136 0.93 -8.51 -6.19
CA THR A 136 -0.48 -8.81 -6.42
C THR A 136 -1.08 -9.63 -5.27
N LYS A 137 -0.32 -10.60 -4.73
CA LYS A 137 -0.71 -11.36 -3.52
C LYS A 137 -0.86 -10.41 -2.31
N PHE A 138 0.10 -9.53 -2.09
CA PHE A 138 0.03 -8.54 -1.01
C PHE A 138 -1.20 -7.62 -1.14
N HIS A 139 -1.50 -7.14 -2.34
CA HIS A 139 -2.69 -6.30 -2.54
C HIS A 139 -3.99 -7.06 -2.28
N LYS A 140 -4.10 -8.32 -2.70
CA LYS A 140 -5.27 -9.17 -2.42
C LYS A 140 -5.43 -9.41 -0.92
N GLU A 141 -4.34 -9.71 -0.21
CA GLU A 141 -4.35 -9.88 1.25
C GLU A 141 -4.79 -8.58 1.95
N VAL A 142 -4.23 -7.44 1.57
CA VAL A 142 -4.58 -6.12 2.13
C VAL A 142 -6.05 -5.79 1.88
N LEU A 143 -6.59 -6.08 0.69
CA LEU A 143 -8.02 -5.91 0.40
C LEU A 143 -8.89 -6.77 1.33
N CYS A 144 -8.53 -8.04 1.50
CA CYS A 144 -9.23 -8.95 2.40
C CYS A 144 -9.19 -8.43 3.85
N ASN A 145 -7.99 -8.12 4.34
CA ASN A 145 -7.78 -7.63 5.70
C ASN A 145 -8.56 -6.34 5.98
N LEU A 146 -8.41 -5.33 5.13
CA LEU A 146 -9.05 -4.03 5.33
C LEU A 146 -10.58 -4.06 5.12
N ASN A 147 -11.12 -4.95 4.32
CA ASN A 147 -12.56 -5.09 4.09
C ASN A 147 -13.24 -6.00 5.13
N SER A 148 -12.46 -6.65 6.00
CA SER A 148 -13.00 -7.41 7.14
C SER A 148 -13.61 -6.48 8.20
N ILE A 149 -14.48 -7.02 9.07
CA ILE A 149 -15.03 -6.28 10.22
C ILE A 149 -13.90 -5.74 11.10
N HIS A 150 -12.89 -6.57 11.38
CA HIS A 150 -11.71 -6.17 12.15
C HIS A 150 -10.94 -5.03 11.47
N GLY A 151 -10.72 -5.12 10.16
CA GLY A 151 -10.07 -4.07 9.38
C GLY A 151 -10.86 -2.75 9.36
N ALA A 152 -12.18 -2.82 9.34
CA ALA A 152 -13.04 -1.62 9.44
C ALA A 152 -12.87 -0.95 10.81
N LEU A 153 -12.88 -1.72 11.90
CA LEU A 153 -12.65 -1.22 13.26
C LEU A 153 -11.26 -0.60 13.43
N LEU A 154 -10.22 -1.26 12.92
CA LEU A 154 -8.85 -0.74 12.97
C LEU A 154 -8.72 0.59 12.22
N ARG A 155 -9.33 0.72 11.04
CA ARG A 155 -9.33 1.98 10.26
C ARG A 155 -10.07 3.09 11.00
N MET A 156 -11.22 2.78 11.58
CA MET A 156 -12.00 3.73 12.39
C MET A 156 -11.19 4.22 13.60
N ASN A 157 -10.58 3.29 14.36
CA ASN A 157 -9.75 3.64 15.51
C ASN A 157 -8.55 4.49 15.12
N ARG A 158 -7.88 4.18 14.00
CA ARG A 158 -6.80 5.01 13.49
C ARG A 158 -7.27 6.42 13.16
N SER A 159 -8.41 6.57 12.48
CA SER A 159 -8.98 7.88 12.15
C SER A 159 -9.27 8.68 13.41
N ILE A 160 -9.95 8.10 14.38
CA ILE A 160 -10.26 8.75 15.65
C ILE A 160 -8.98 9.18 16.38
N GLN A 161 -7.99 8.32 16.48
CA GLN A 161 -6.76 8.60 17.25
C GLN A 161 -5.83 9.58 16.54
N SER A 162 -5.55 9.35 15.24
CA SER A 162 -4.58 10.18 14.50
C SER A 162 -5.18 11.50 14.04
N GLU A 163 -6.36 11.48 13.45
CA GLU A 163 -7.00 12.68 12.90
C GLU A 163 -7.56 13.55 14.01
N GLY A 164 -8.14 12.93 15.06
CA GLY A 164 -8.60 13.64 16.26
C GLY A 164 -7.45 14.34 16.98
N ALA A 165 -6.32 13.66 17.20
CA ALA A 165 -5.14 14.28 17.82
C ALA A 165 -4.58 15.41 16.96
N ASN A 166 -4.45 15.21 15.64
CA ASN A 166 -4.00 16.22 14.71
C ASN A 166 -4.97 17.42 14.64
N GLY A 167 -6.27 17.17 14.69
CA GLY A 167 -7.31 18.20 14.73
C GLY A 167 -7.18 19.08 15.98
N ILE A 168 -7.05 18.47 17.16
CA ILE A 168 -6.86 19.22 18.41
C ILE A 168 -5.58 20.05 18.36
N ILE A 169 -4.46 19.50 17.92
CA ILE A 169 -3.18 20.21 17.84
C ILE A 169 -3.28 21.37 16.86
N LYS A 170 -3.81 21.16 15.65
CA LYS A 170 -3.84 22.18 14.59
C LYS A 170 -4.89 23.25 14.84
N TRP A 171 -6.11 22.86 15.20
CA TRP A 171 -7.25 23.78 15.29
C TRP A 171 -7.49 24.30 16.69
N ASN A 172 -7.60 23.43 17.68
CA ASN A 172 -7.91 23.87 19.03
C ASN A 172 -6.72 24.55 19.74
N ARG A 173 -5.49 24.17 19.36
CA ARG A 173 -4.24 24.77 19.92
C ARG A 173 -3.49 25.64 18.92
N SER A 174 -4.09 25.92 17.76
CA SER A 174 -3.56 26.81 16.73
C SER A 174 -2.13 26.50 16.28
N TYR A 175 -1.69 25.23 16.40
CA TYR A 175 -0.39 24.81 15.91
C TYR A 175 -0.50 24.30 14.47
N THR A 176 -0.63 25.23 13.55
CA THR A 176 -0.84 24.91 12.11
C THR A 176 0.46 24.68 11.34
N ARG A 177 1.60 25.18 11.86
CA ARG A 177 2.90 25.14 11.18
C ARG A 177 4.04 25.05 12.18
N ALA A 178 5.05 24.21 11.87
CA ALA A 178 6.32 24.18 12.60
C ALA A 178 7.04 25.54 12.52
N ARG A 179 7.56 26.02 13.64
CA ARG A 179 8.22 27.33 13.77
C ARG A 179 9.75 27.22 13.70
N ARG A 180 10.30 26.02 13.98
CA ARG A 180 11.75 25.79 14.01
C ARG A 180 12.22 25.10 12.73
N ARG A 181 13.49 25.33 12.37
CA ARG A 181 14.16 24.71 11.21
C ARG A 181 15.20 23.69 11.69
N GLY A 182 15.41 22.66 10.85
CA GLY A 182 16.34 21.57 11.13
C GLY A 182 15.75 20.46 11.98
N SER A 183 16.19 19.22 11.75
CA SER A 183 15.58 18.01 12.32
C SER A 183 15.63 17.98 13.86
N LYS A 184 16.74 18.40 14.47
CA LYS A 184 16.89 18.40 15.94
C LYS A 184 15.93 19.38 16.62
N ALA A 185 15.85 20.62 16.13
CA ALA A 185 14.99 21.64 16.68
C ALA A 185 13.50 21.33 16.44
N LEU A 186 13.16 20.79 15.26
CA LEU A 186 11.81 20.35 14.97
C LEU A 186 11.37 19.17 15.84
N ASN A 187 12.23 18.19 16.08
CA ASN A 187 11.93 17.06 16.94
C ASN A 187 11.67 17.52 18.39
N LEU A 188 12.45 18.46 18.91
CA LEU A 188 12.21 19.04 20.23
C LEU A 188 10.87 19.77 20.28
N GLU A 189 10.56 20.58 19.26
CA GLU A 189 9.28 21.30 19.18
C GLU A 189 8.09 20.34 19.18
N ILE A 190 8.15 19.28 18.38
CA ILE A 190 7.11 18.23 18.34
C ILE A 190 7.01 17.51 19.68
N ALA A 191 8.13 17.16 20.32
CA ALA A 191 8.12 16.53 21.64
C ALA A 191 7.41 17.39 22.70
N MET A 192 7.68 18.69 22.73
CA MET A 192 7.02 19.63 23.64
C MET A 192 5.51 19.72 23.37
N ILE A 193 5.09 19.72 22.10
CA ILE A 193 3.67 19.71 21.71
C ILE A 193 3.00 18.42 22.19
N CYS A 194 3.65 17.27 22.00
CA CYS A 194 3.14 15.99 22.46
C CYS A 194 3.00 15.94 23.99
N CYS A 195 3.99 16.46 24.73
CA CYS A 195 3.91 16.59 26.19
C CYS A 195 2.71 17.47 26.60
N GLY A 196 2.59 18.65 26.01
CA GLY A 196 1.47 19.55 26.27
C GLY A 196 0.10 19.01 25.84
N PHE A 197 0.06 18.11 24.86
CA PHE A 197 -1.16 17.40 24.46
C PHE A 197 -1.55 16.30 25.44
N ASN A 198 -0.59 15.59 26.02
CA ASN A 198 -0.83 14.46 26.90
C ASN A 198 -1.06 14.87 28.37
N LEU A 199 -0.51 16.00 28.82
CA LEU A 199 -0.61 16.46 30.20
C LEU A 199 -2.06 16.61 30.69
N PRO A 200 -2.99 17.28 29.96
CA PRO A 200 -4.40 17.35 30.36
C PRO A 200 -5.08 15.99 30.41
N LYS A 201 -4.74 15.08 29.50
CA LYS A 201 -5.30 13.72 29.48
C LYS A 201 -4.86 12.92 30.70
N PHE A 202 -3.65 13.13 31.18
CA PHE A 202 -3.15 12.51 32.38
C PHE A 202 -3.93 13.00 33.61
N HIS A 203 -4.20 14.31 33.71
CA HIS A 203 -4.99 14.88 34.81
C HIS A 203 -6.44 14.42 34.84
N LEU A 204 -7.06 14.24 33.66
CA LEU A 204 -8.46 13.77 33.55
C LEU A 204 -8.64 12.27 33.87
N LYS A 205 -7.55 11.49 33.94
CA LYS A 205 -7.62 10.05 34.28
C LYS A 205 -7.35 9.76 35.76
N LYS A 206 -7.09 10.78 36.57
CA LYS A 206 -7.04 10.69 38.03
C LYS A 206 -8.44 10.91 38.61
#